data_488b2416faadf6b5d18416e1829df42b
#
_entry.id   488b2416faadf6b5d18416e1829df42b
#
_cell.length_a   1.000
_cell.length_b   1.000
_cell.length_c   1.000
_cell.angle_alpha   90.00
_cell.angle_beta   90.00
_cell.angle_gamma   90.00
#
_symmetry.space_group_name_H-M   'P 1'
#
loop_
_entity.id
_entity.type
_entity.pdbx_description
1 polymer ?
#
loop_
_entity_poly.entity_id
_entity_poly.type
_entity_poly.pdbx_seq_one_letter_code
_entity_poly.pdbx_strand_id
1 'polypeptide(L)'
;MKFPQLVLALVWLMSSALLAQEAKVTELMSKDLTNLPGKEGLMITVEYPPGSVDPIHRHNAHGFIYVLEGSIVMQVRGGKEVTVTPGQTFYEGPDDVHVVGRNASKTKPAKFVVFFVKDKGAPLVVPAN
;
A
#
# COMPACT_ATOMS: atom_id res chain seq x y z
N MET A 1 22.52 -45.45 45.87
CA MET A 1 22.86 -44.14 45.22
C MET A 1 21.79 -43.83 44.18
N LYS A 2 21.01 -42.82 44.39
CA LYS A 2 20.05 -42.35 43.41
C LYS A 2 20.68 -41.19 42.64
N PHE A 3 20.82 -41.35 41.30
CA PHE A 3 21.28 -40.27 40.42
C PHE A 3 20.10 -39.38 40.08
N PRO A 4 20.20 -38.06 40.20
CA PRO A 4 19.11 -37.19 39.74
C PRO A 4 19.14 -37.12 38.21
N GLN A 5 18.02 -37.47 37.61
CA GLN A 5 17.79 -37.24 36.15
C GLN A 5 17.63 -35.75 35.91
N LEU A 6 18.59 -35.20 35.18
CA LEU A 6 18.53 -33.83 34.69
C LEU A 6 17.55 -33.81 33.51
N VAL A 7 16.33 -33.31 33.73
CA VAL A 7 15.38 -33.06 32.66
C VAL A 7 15.76 -31.73 31.97
N LEU A 8 16.38 -31.88 30.80
CA LEU A 8 16.71 -30.73 29.95
C LEU A 8 15.40 -30.30 29.27
N ALA A 9 14.75 -29.26 29.78
CA ALA A 9 13.59 -28.62 29.12
C ALA A 9 14.11 -27.84 27.93
N LEU A 10 13.89 -28.38 26.73
CA LEU A 10 14.17 -27.71 25.46
C LEU A 10 13.07 -26.64 25.25
N VAL A 11 13.39 -25.39 25.58
CA VAL A 11 12.50 -24.25 25.28
C VAL A 11 12.61 -23.97 23.78
N TRP A 12 11.59 -24.38 23.02
CA TRP A 12 11.42 -23.98 21.62
C TRP A 12 11.01 -22.50 21.57
N LEU A 13 11.97 -21.64 21.28
CA LEU A 13 11.69 -20.26 20.90
C LEU A 13 11.05 -20.31 19.51
N MET A 14 9.72 -20.31 19.47
CA MET A 14 8.97 -20.04 18.25
C MET A 14 9.16 -18.56 17.90
N SER A 15 10.11 -18.28 17.01
CA SER A 15 10.19 -16.98 16.35
C SER A 15 8.97 -16.86 15.46
N SER A 16 7.92 -16.21 15.96
CA SER A 16 6.80 -15.78 15.13
C SER A 16 7.33 -14.71 14.19
N ALA A 17 7.61 -15.07 12.94
CA ALA A 17 7.85 -14.10 11.89
C ALA A 17 6.55 -13.31 11.74
N LEU A 18 6.50 -12.07 12.23
CA LEU A 18 5.43 -11.13 11.96
C LEU A 18 5.53 -10.79 10.46
N LEU A 19 4.70 -11.46 9.64
CA LEU A 19 4.48 -11.03 8.27
C LEU A 19 3.80 -9.67 8.32
N ALA A 20 4.35 -8.68 7.60
CA ALA A 20 3.70 -7.39 7.43
C ALA A 20 2.33 -7.61 6.81
N GLN A 21 1.27 -7.00 7.39
CA GLN A 21 -0.07 -7.08 6.85
C GLN A 21 -0.17 -6.32 5.53
N GLU A 22 -0.98 -6.83 4.62
CA GLU A 22 -1.26 -6.18 3.35
C GLU A 22 -2.11 -4.91 3.53
N ALA A 23 -2.01 -4.01 2.56
CA ALA A 23 -2.86 -2.84 2.49
C ALA A 23 -4.33 -3.24 2.37
N LYS A 24 -5.20 -2.50 3.08
CA LYS A 24 -6.64 -2.64 2.95
C LYS A 24 -7.18 -1.55 2.03
N VAL A 25 -7.79 -1.97 0.92
CA VAL A 25 -8.41 -1.07 -0.06
C VAL A 25 -9.92 -1.10 0.11
N THR A 26 -10.54 0.08 0.21
CA THR A 26 -11.99 0.24 0.30
C THR A 26 -12.47 1.20 -0.80
N GLU A 27 -13.36 0.73 -1.67
CA GLU A 27 -14.00 1.58 -2.66
C GLU A 27 -14.99 2.52 -1.96
N LEU A 28 -14.89 3.81 -2.26
CA LEU A 28 -15.81 4.84 -1.77
C LEU A 28 -16.85 5.20 -2.82
N MET A 29 -16.43 5.32 -4.08
CA MET A 29 -17.27 5.75 -5.19
C MET A 29 -16.63 5.34 -6.51
N SER A 30 -17.45 4.94 -7.47
CA SER A 30 -17.08 4.90 -8.88
C SER A 30 -18.14 5.60 -9.71
N LYS A 31 -17.72 6.25 -10.78
CA LYS A 31 -18.62 7.02 -11.66
C LYS A 31 -18.08 7.05 -13.07
N ASP A 32 -18.94 6.74 -14.03
CA ASP A 32 -18.63 6.97 -15.44
C ASP A 32 -18.44 8.47 -15.71
N LEU A 33 -17.37 8.80 -16.42
CA LEU A 33 -17.06 10.18 -16.80
C LEU A 33 -17.62 10.42 -18.19
N THR A 34 -18.84 10.95 -18.28
CA THR A 34 -19.60 11.06 -19.51
C THR A 34 -18.96 11.92 -20.60
N ASN A 35 -18.12 12.88 -20.21
CA ASN A 35 -17.34 13.73 -21.11
C ASN A 35 -15.97 13.16 -21.49
N LEU A 36 -15.61 11.98 -20.96
CA LEU A 36 -14.42 11.21 -21.27
C LEU A 36 -14.83 9.78 -21.61
N PRO A 37 -15.25 9.51 -22.87
CA PRO A 37 -15.80 8.21 -23.27
C PRO A 37 -14.87 7.04 -22.89
N GLY A 38 -15.44 5.99 -22.29
CA GLY A 38 -14.71 4.81 -21.85
C GLY A 38 -13.91 4.97 -20.54
N LYS A 39 -14.00 6.13 -19.90
CA LYS A 39 -13.31 6.39 -18.62
C LYS A 39 -14.28 6.41 -17.44
N GLU A 40 -13.75 6.02 -16.30
CA GLU A 40 -14.42 6.16 -15.00
C GLU A 40 -13.53 6.88 -14.01
N GLY A 41 -14.15 7.58 -13.06
CA GLY A 41 -13.52 8.05 -11.84
C GLY A 41 -13.74 7.00 -10.76
N LEU A 42 -12.68 6.61 -10.06
CA LEU A 42 -12.73 5.68 -8.94
C LEU A 42 -12.07 6.32 -7.73
N MET A 43 -12.80 6.41 -6.63
CA MET A 43 -12.28 6.92 -5.36
C MET A 43 -12.20 5.77 -4.36
N ILE A 44 -11.02 5.60 -3.79
CA ILE A 44 -10.75 4.59 -2.77
C ILE A 44 -10.08 5.19 -1.54
N THR A 45 -10.19 4.52 -0.42
CA THR A 45 -9.22 4.67 0.67
C THR A 45 -8.29 3.46 0.70
N VAL A 46 -7.05 3.73 1.09
CA VAL A 46 -6.05 2.70 1.36
C VAL A 46 -5.58 2.87 2.80
N GLU A 47 -5.61 1.79 3.54
CA GLU A 47 -5.07 1.72 4.90
C GLU A 47 -3.83 0.84 4.88
N TYR A 48 -2.71 1.42 5.27
CA TYR A 48 -1.46 0.70 5.46
C TYR A 48 -1.30 0.32 6.92
N PRO A 49 -1.38 -0.96 7.27
CA PRO A 49 -0.96 -1.41 8.60
C PRO A 49 0.49 -1.02 8.88
N PRO A 50 0.91 -0.97 10.16
CA PRO A 50 2.31 -0.75 10.51
C PRO A 50 3.25 -1.67 9.73
N GLY A 51 4.28 -1.12 9.10
CA GLY A 51 5.26 -1.87 8.33
C GLY A 51 4.81 -2.40 6.96
N SER A 52 3.60 -2.08 6.52
CA SER A 52 3.08 -2.51 5.22
C SER A 52 3.91 -1.99 4.06
N VAL A 53 4.17 -2.85 3.08
CA VAL A 53 4.92 -2.55 1.84
C VAL A 53 4.17 -3.14 0.67
N ASP A 54 3.87 -2.31 -0.34
CA ASP A 54 3.26 -2.77 -1.57
C ASP A 54 4.29 -3.41 -2.52
N PRO A 55 3.89 -4.44 -3.27
CA PRO A 55 4.71 -4.92 -4.39
C PRO A 55 4.82 -3.85 -5.48
N ILE A 56 5.86 -3.95 -6.31
CA ILE A 56 6.02 -3.07 -7.47
C ILE A 56 4.86 -3.28 -8.43
N HIS A 57 4.21 -2.19 -8.85
CA HIS A 57 3.00 -2.25 -9.68
C HIS A 57 2.78 -0.98 -10.50
N ARG A 58 1.79 -1.03 -11.40
CA ARG A 58 1.22 0.11 -12.13
C ARG A 58 -0.29 0.11 -12.00
N HIS A 59 -0.90 1.25 -12.28
CA HIS A 59 -2.35 1.37 -12.30
C HIS A 59 -2.94 1.51 -13.71
N ASN A 60 -2.14 1.86 -14.72
CA ASN A 60 -2.64 2.26 -16.05
C ASN A 60 -3.72 3.36 -15.95
N ALA A 61 -3.56 4.25 -15.01
CA ALA A 61 -4.52 5.28 -14.63
C ALA A 61 -3.79 6.52 -14.10
N HIS A 62 -4.50 7.65 -14.11
CA HIS A 62 -4.07 8.80 -13.31
C HIS A 62 -4.51 8.57 -11.88
N GLY A 63 -3.58 8.62 -10.94
CA GLY A 63 -3.84 8.50 -9.51
C GLY A 63 -3.47 9.77 -8.76
N PHE A 64 -4.43 10.35 -8.05
CA PHE A 64 -4.28 11.53 -7.20
C PHE A 64 -4.44 11.11 -5.75
N ILE A 65 -3.37 11.22 -4.98
CA ILE A 65 -3.25 10.73 -3.61
C ILE A 65 -3.32 11.90 -2.64
N TYR A 66 -4.09 11.74 -1.57
CA TYR A 66 -4.18 12.68 -0.46
C TYR A 66 -4.11 11.94 0.87
N VAL A 67 -3.11 12.26 1.70
CA VAL A 67 -2.89 11.57 2.97
C VAL A 67 -3.81 12.13 4.05
N LEU A 68 -4.52 11.23 4.75
CA LEU A 68 -5.43 11.54 5.84
C LEU A 68 -4.77 11.36 7.21
N GLU A 69 -4.07 10.24 7.40
CA GLU A 69 -3.48 9.84 8.70
C GLU A 69 -2.14 9.14 8.47
N GLY A 70 -1.22 9.33 9.41
CA GLY A 70 0.10 8.72 9.34
C GLY A 70 0.93 9.28 8.18
N SER A 71 2.00 8.62 7.83
CA SER A 71 2.87 9.02 6.73
C SER A 71 3.18 7.83 5.83
N ILE A 72 3.25 8.09 4.53
CA ILE A 72 3.55 7.08 3.53
C ILE A 72 4.79 7.49 2.75
N VAL A 73 5.53 6.51 2.26
CA VAL A 73 6.69 6.72 1.39
C VAL A 73 6.32 6.25 0.00
N MET A 74 6.49 7.12 -0.98
CA MET A 74 6.11 6.89 -2.36
C MET A 74 7.27 7.18 -3.31
N GLN A 75 7.40 6.38 -4.35
CA GLN A 75 8.34 6.62 -5.44
C GLN A 75 7.82 5.98 -6.72
N VAL A 76 7.83 6.72 -7.82
CA VAL A 76 7.72 6.18 -9.16
C VAL A 76 9.12 5.99 -9.75
N ARG A 77 9.27 5.01 -10.64
CA ARG A 77 10.56 4.72 -11.28
C ARG A 77 11.10 5.97 -12.00
N GLY A 78 12.36 6.30 -11.74
CA GLY A 78 13.01 7.50 -12.27
C GLY A 78 12.73 8.77 -11.49
N GLY A 79 11.82 8.75 -10.53
CA GLY A 79 11.51 9.87 -9.64
C GLY A 79 12.23 9.77 -8.29
N LYS A 80 12.04 10.79 -7.46
CA LYS A 80 12.57 10.81 -6.10
C LYS A 80 11.65 10.03 -5.16
N GLU A 81 12.24 9.38 -4.17
CA GLU A 81 11.51 8.88 -3.01
C GLU A 81 11.05 10.06 -2.16
N VAL A 82 9.76 10.10 -1.84
CA VAL A 82 9.16 11.17 -1.03
C VAL A 82 8.36 10.60 0.12
N THR A 83 8.41 11.26 1.27
CA THR A 83 7.53 11.00 2.40
C THR A 83 6.37 11.98 2.33
N VAL A 84 5.15 11.44 2.30
CA VAL A 84 3.91 12.21 2.18
C VAL A 84 3.19 12.13 3.53
N THR A 85 2.94 13.29 4.13
CA THR A 85 2.32 13.43 5.46
C THR A 85 0.87 13.93 5.35
N PRO A 86 0.07 13.90 6.43
CA PRO A 86 -1.33 14.32 6.37
C PRO A 86 -1.52 15.70 5.74
N GLY A 87 -2.47 15.80 4.81
CA GLY A 87 -2.73 17.02 4.04
C GLY A 87 -1.87 17.22 2.81
N GLN A 88 -0.89 16.34 2.59
CA GLN A 88 -0.03 16.38 1.42
C GLN A 88 -0.52 15.42 0.33
N THR A 89 -0.06 15.66 -0.88
CA THR A 89 -0.48 14.94 -2.09
C THR A 89 0.69 14.28 -2.79
N PHE A 90 0.36 13.24 -3.56
CA PHE A 90 1.27 12.58 -4.50
C PHE A 90 0.49 12.24 -5.77
N TYR A 91 1.17 12.25 -6.91
CA TYR A 91 0.58 11.90 -8.19
C TYR A 91 1.38 10.78 -8.85
N GLU A 92 0.65 9.83 -9.45
CA GLU A 92 1.21 8.84 -10.37
C GLU A 92 0.38 8.76 -11.65
N GLY A 93 1.05 8.68 -12.78
CA GLY A 93 0.41 8.63 -14.10
C GLY A 93 0.25 7.21 -14.63
N PRO A 94 -0.41 7.05 -15.80
CA PRO A 94 -0.72 5.74 -16.36
C PRO A 94 0.52 4.92 -16.77
N ASP A 95 1.63 5.59 -17.09
CA ASP A 95 2.89 4.93 -17.49
C ASP A 95 3.88 4.79 -16.33
N ASP A 96 3.55 5.32 -15.16
CA ASP A 96 4.41 5.29 -14.00
C ASP A 96 4.43 3.89 -13.37
N VAL A 97 5.63 3.40 -13.06
CA VAL A 97 5.82 2.20 -12.25
C VAL A 97 6.04 2.64 -10.81
N HIS A 98 5.13 2.25 -9.94
CA HIS A 98 5.21 2.52 -8.52
C HIS A 98 6.20 1.54 -7.87
N VAL A 99 7.42 2.00 -7.64
CA VAL A 99 8.51 1.15 -7.13
C VAL A 99 8.61 1.14 -5.62
N VAL A 100 8.12 2.19 -4.95
CA VAL A 100 8.00 2.28 -3.49
C VAL A 100 6.61 2.77 -3.14
N GLY A 101 5.89 1.97 -2.38
CA GLY A 101 4.64 2.32 -1.72
C GLY A 101 4.62 1.62 -0.37
N ARG A 102 4.77 2.35 0.72
CA ARG A 102 4.84 1.75 2.06
C ARG A 102 4.38 2.71 3.14
N ASN A 103 3.99 2.14 4.28
CA ASN A 103 3.87 2.89 5.51
C ASN A 103 5.27 3.37 5.96
N ALA A 104 5.42 4.64 6.26
CA ALA A 104 6.67 5.16 6.80
C ALA A 104 6.97 4.66 8.22
N SER A 105 5.93 4.20 8.95
CA SER A 105 6.03 3.71 10.32
C SER A 105 5.89 2.20 10.40
N LYS A 106 6.65 1.59 11.31
CA LYS A 106 6.51 0.17 11.70
C LYS A 106 5.59 -0.03 12.92
N THR A 107 5.10 1.06 13.51
CA THR A 107 4.33 1.02 14.76
C THR A 107 2.96 1.66 14.67
N LYS A 108 2.73 2.55 13.69
CA LYS A 108 1.48 3.29 13.49
C LYS A 108 0.89 3.02 12.13
N PRO A 109 -0.45 2.96 11.98
CA PRO A 109 -1.11 2.85 10.68
C PRO A 109 -1.00 4.15 9.89
N ALA A 110 -1.22 4.05 8.58
CA ALA A 110 -1.41 5.20 7.71
C ALA A 110 -2.67 5.01 6.86
N LYS A 111 -3.30 6.11 6.46
CA LYS A 111 -4.51 6.10 5.64
C LYS A 111 -4.47 7.25 4.65
N PHE A 112 -4.84 6.96 3.42
CA PHE A 112 -4.91 7.95 2.35
C PHE A 112 -6.06 7.67 1.39
N VAL A 113 -6.50 8.72 0.71
CA VAL A 113 -7.49 8.65 -0.37
C VAL A 113 -6.75 8.65 -1.68
N VAL A 114 -7.21 7.84 -2.63
CA VAL A 114 -6.77 7.92 -4.02
C VAL A 114 -7.99 8.12 -4.92
N PHE A 115 -7.90 9.11 -5.80
CA PHE A 115 -8.82 9.27 -6.90
C PHE A 115 -8.14 8.87 -8.20
N PHE A 116 -8.72 7.90 -8.90
CA PHE A 116 -8.24 7.43 -10.19
C PHE A 116 -9.12 7.89 -11.33
N VAL A 117 -8.49 8.25 -12.45
CA VAL A 117 -9.14 8.31 -13.76
C VAL A 117 -8.57 7.16 -14.58
N LYS A 118 -9.41 6.20 -14.92
CA LYS A 118 -9.01 4.92 -15.53
C LYS A 118 -10.00 4.45 -16.60
N ASP A 119 -9.58 3.49 -17.39
CA ASP A 119 -10.49 2.80 -18.29
C ASP A 119 -11.55 2.04 -17.49
N LYS A 120 -12.82 2.16 -17.93
CA LYS A 120 -13.95 1.50 -17.28
C LYS A 120 -13.74 -0.02 -17.27
N GLY A 121 -13.90 -0.64 -16.10
CA GLY A 121 -13.80 -2.08 -15.92
C GLY A 121 -12.38 -2.64 -15.99
N ALA A 122 -11.34 -1.83 -16.24
CA ALA A 122 -9.96 -2.30 -16.23
C ALA A 122 -9.47 -2.59 -14.82
N PRO A 123 -8.53 -3.55 -14.63
CA PRO A 123 -7.94 -3.83 -13.33
C PRO A 123 -7.30 -2.57 -12.73
N LEU A 124 -7.51 -2.37 -11.42
CA LEU A 124 -6.91 -1.23 -10.71
C LEU A 124 -5.40 -1.35 -10.60
N VAL A 125 -4.89 -2.55 -10.37
CA VAL A 125 -3.47 -2.85 -10.19
C VAL A 125 -3.00 -3.82 -11.25
N VAL A 126 -1.88 -3.48 -11.89
CA VAL A 126 -1.18 -4.33 -12.85
C VAL A 126 0.22 -4.60 -12.31
N PRO A 127 0.64 -5.87 -12.14
CA PRO A 127 2.00 -6.19 -11.74
C PRO A 127 3.02 -5.58 -12.71
N ALA A 128 4.16 -5.13 -12.19
CA ALA A 128 5.26 -4.58 -12.97
C ALA A 128 6.59 -5.11 -12.43
N ASN A 129 7.61 -5.20 -13.32
CA ASN A 129 8.97 -5.65 -12.99
C ASN A 129 9.92 -4.46 -12.95
#